data_657b794e364656ab02925c7af6c0067d
#
_entry.id   657b794e364656ab02925c7af6c0067d
#
_cell.length_a   1.000
_cell.length_b   1.000
_cell.length_c   1.000
_cell.angle_alpha   90.00
_cell.angle_beta   90.00
_cell.angle_gamma   90.00
#
_symmetry.space_group_name_H-M   'P 1'
#
loop_
_entity.id
_entity.type
_entity.pdbx_description
1 polymer ?
#
loop_
_entity_poly.entity_id
_entity_poly.type
_entity_poly.pdbx_seq_one_letter_code
_entity_poly.pdbx_strand_id
1 'polypeptide(L)'
;MGRPLFFGKTGEPRRKQAFTIIPEKNGAQPEKQEGDCMAQSGMNERDFKEYLEGLTGISPLEISVALYSSSSPFVVYRRMAQMRLKALSLDIPEDAFEQMVLELVIQGEEGERKRAKSDFSPFSPFIPFSPGEKMKKNRGLPAFPSDCLPPALRDFAQATAENLQVPVDMTAAAALAVAAVCVQGKFEVRVKPGWDEPLSLYLVETANPSERKSPVMKAMTAPLYRFTDRYNREHEGDIREYRTRHSILQSAVNRLTDLAAKGKADMEEVLDKERELMELEESPVKPLRLLADDATPEALTSLLAENGGRMAVISSEGGLFDMAAGQYSDHVNIDILLKAFTGDPVMIDRKGRPSEQIDRPCLTMLLTVQPSVLQAVMENDTFRGRGFLARILYTLPPSLVGERRFETQPVPPLVREGYEVLLDALLSIPVPAQPGKICLSRAAYEEARAFGERLEGQLPEELEELQDWAGKYHGQVMRIAGILHCCRYDESAGSLPMELETMEAAEQIGEYFLAHAKAAFRMMGLMDTRAEKDARYLLKHLKTVKGDRLNKGELVRMCDGKFSRAEDMEPGLRELEKRGYVALETVRTGGRGRPATMVHLNPEYFQNPSGN
;
A
#
# COMPACT_ATOMS: atom_id res chain seq x y z
N MET A 1 30.16 -2.64 -52.35
CA MET A 1 31.57 -2.42 -51.98
C MET A 1 31.61 -2.42 -50.46
N GLY A 2 32.21 -3.21 -49.70
CA GLY A 2 33.30 -4.13 -49.75
C GLY A 2 33.43 -4.68 -48.32
N ARG A 3 33.45 -5.98 -48.22
CA ARG A 3 33.97 -6.77 -47.08
C ARG A 3 35.51 -6.56 -47.01
N PRO A 4 36.28 -7.11 -46.05
CA PRO A 4 36.08 -8.33 -45.25
C PRO A 4 36.71 -8.36 -43.82
N LEU A 5 36.31 -9.36 -43.00
CA LEU A 5 37.07 -10.49 -42.41
C LEU A 5 38.32 -10.20 -41.53
N PHE A 6 38.37 -10.81 -40.33
CA PHE A 6 39.36 -11.84 -40.04
C PHE A 6 39.01 -12.73 -38.83
N PHE A 7 39.32 -13.98 -39.00
CA PHE A 7 39.23 -15.20 -38.22
C PHE A 7 40.24 -15.30 -37.02
N GLY A 8 39.91 -16.17 -36.08
CA GLY A 8 40.89 -16.78 -35.15
C GLY A 8 40.18 -17.58 -34.08
N LYS A 9 39.85 -18.75 -34.25
CA LYS A 9 40.32 -20.12 -33.91
C LYS A 9 40.28 -20.45 -32.41
N THR A 10 39.40 -21.44 -32.12
CA THR A 10 39.55 -22.74 -31.43
C THR A 10 39.73 -22.78 -29.94
N GLY A 11 38.77 -23.45 -29.29
CA GLY A 11 38.84 -24.00 -27.96
C GLY A 11 37.62 -24.87 -27.67
N GLU A 12 37.82 -26.17 -27.58
CA GLU A 12 36.84 -27.25 -27.48
C GLU A 12 35.85 -27.17 -26.30
N PRO A 13 34.68 -27.85 -26.40
CA PRO A 13 33.64 -27.77 -25.40
C PRO A 13 33.92 -28.77 -24.25
N ARG A 14 34.02 -28.26 -23.04
CA ARG A 14 34.00 -29.09 -21.84
C ARG A 14 32.58 -29.65 -21.61
N ARG A 15 32.54 -30.97 -21.48
CA ARG A 15 31.40 -31.84 -21.24
C ARG A 15 30.51 -31.34 -20.08
N LYS A 16 29.22 -31.22 -20.38
CA LYS A 16 28.14 -31.22 -19.40
C LYS A 16 28.11 -32.55 -18.69
N GLN A 17 28.39 -32.57 -17.40
CA GLN A 17 27.99 -33.68 -16.55
C GLN A 17 26.54 -33.48 -16.12
N ALA A 18 25.68 -34.36 -16.62
CA ALA A 18 24.29 -34.44 -16.26
C ALA A 18 24.19 -34.98 -14.80
N PHE A 19 23.46 -34.24 -13.96
CA PHE A 19 22.99 -34.78 -12.68
C PHE A 19 21.85 -35.76 -12.97
N THR A 20 22.08 -37.01 -12.71
CA THR A 20 21.08 -38.07 -12.80
C THR A 20 20.19 -37.98 -11.56
N ILE A 21 18.91 -37.76 -11.78
CA ILE A 21 17.86 -37.87 -10.77
C ILE A 21 17.61 -39.35 -10.57
N ILE A 22 17.78 -39.85 -9.36
CA ILE A 22 17.44 -41.21 -8.97
C ILE A 22 15.95 -41.25 -8.59
N PRO A 23 15.13 -42.16 -9.15
CA PRO A 23 13.71 -42.22 -8.85
C PRO A 23 13.44 -42.89 -7.50
N GLU A 24 12.41 -42.40 -6.81
CA GLU A 24 11.82 -42.98 -5.60
C GLU A 24 11.42 -44.44 -5.84
N LYS A 25 11.83 -45.31 -4.93
CA LYS A 25 11.27 -46.67 -4.77
C LYS A 25 10.44 -46.72 -3.50
N ASN A 26 9.17 -47.05 -3.71
CA ASN A 26 8.17 -47.35 -2.70
C ASN A 26 8.55 -48.57 -1.82
N GLY A 27 8.27 -48.38 -0.53
CA GLY A 27 7.63 -49.36 0.32
C GLY A 27 8.44 -50.55 0.81
N ALA A 28 8.89 -50.49 2.05
CA ALA A 28 8.75 -51.57 3.04
C ALA A 28 9.28 -51.05 4.40
N GLN A 29 8.48 -51.22 5.43
CA GLN A 29 8.95 -51.07 6.82
C GLN A 29 9.94 -52.18 7.13
N PRO A 30 11.06 -51.93 7.80
CA PRO A 30 11.73 -52.92 8.62
C PRO A 30 11.58 -52.58 10.10
N GLU A 31 11.27 -53.67 10.80
CA GLU A 31 11.26 -53.78 12.24
C GLU A 31 12.63 -53.46 12.87
N LYS A 32 12.55 -53.01 14.10
CA LYS A 32 13.63 -52.72 15.03
C LYS A 32 14.80 -53.69 14.98
N GLN A 33 15.98 -53.19 14.67
CA GLN A 33 17.25 -53.65 15.19
C GLN A 33 18.09 -52.43 15.59
N GLU A 34 17.84 -51.94 16.78
CA GLU A 34 18.73 -51.01 17.49
C GLU A 34 19.87 -51.83 18.09
N GLY A 35 21.09 -51.58 17.73
CA GLY A 35 22.20 -51.97 18.55
C GLY A 35 23.54 -52.39 17.92
N ASP A 36 23.72 -52.42 16.59
CA ASP A 36 24.95 -53.05 16.07
C ASP A 36 25.73 -52.27 14.97
N CYS A 37 25.42 -51.02 14.69
CA CYS A 37 26.10 -50.26 13.63
C CYS A 37 27.37 -49.49 14.06
N MET A 38 27.57 -49.28 15.37
CA MET A 38 28.75 -48.53 15.88
C MET A 38 30.04 -49.39 15.97
N ALA A 39 29.94 -50.72 15.86
CA ALA A 39 31.08 -51.61 16.08
C ALA A 39 32.01 -51.82 14.86
N GLN A 40 31.66 -51.34 13.68
CA GLN A 40 32.41 -51.61 12.45
C GLN A 40 33.44 -50.55 12.05
N SER A 41 33.39 -49.30 12.57
CA SER A 41 34.33 -48.25 12.17
C SER A 41 35.57 -48.11 13.06
N GLY A 42 35.63 -48.77 14.20
CA GLY A 42 36.76 -48.69 15.15
C GLY A 42 36.98 -47.31 15.79
N MET A 43 36.18 -46.31 15.45
CA MET A 43 36.23 -44.97 15.97
C MET A 43 35.10 -44.79 16.98
N ASN A 44 35.42 -44.35 18.19
CA ASN A 44 34.39 -44.09 19.20
C ASN A 44 33.73 -42.72 18.97
N GLU A 45 32.60 -42.49 19.60
CA GLU A 45 31.79 -41.28 19.45
C GLU A 45 32.57 -39.98 19.78
N ARG A 46 33.50 -40.06 20.75
CA ARG A 46 34.32 -38.91 21.16
C ARG A 46 35.35 -38.57 20.09
N ASP A 47 36.03 -39.59 19.55
CA ASP A 47 37.04 -39.42 18.52
C ASP A 47 36.43 -38.87 17.22
N PHE A 48 35.20 -39.26 16.89
CA PHE A 48 34.50 -38.77 15.73
C PHE A 48 34.04 -37.29 15.90
N LYS A 49 33.60 -36.89 17.10
CA LYS A 49 33.29 -35.51 17.43
C LYS A 49 34.52 -34.60 17.33
N GLU A 50 35.64 -35.02 17.95
CA GLU A 50 36.91 -34.28 17.85
C GLU A 50 37.41 -34.22 16.39
N TYR A 51 37.17 -35.26 15.62
CA TYR A 51 37.50 -35.30 14.21
C TYR A 51 36.63 -34.34 13.36
N LEU A 52 35.34 -34.27 13.59
CA LEU A 52 34.45 -33.30 12.91
C LEU A 52 34.81 -31.84 13.25
N GLU A 53 35.12 -31.56 14.51
CA GLU A 53 35.59 -30.25 14.97
C GLU A 53 36.91 -29.85 14.30
N GLY A 54 37.84 -30.81 14.20
CA GLY A 54 39.14 -30.59 13.54
C GLY A 54 39.05 -30.39 12.02
N LEU A 55 38.06 -30.99 11.36
CA LEU A 55 37.88 -30.91 9.91
C LEU A 55 37.19 -29.65 9.44
N THR A 56 36.25 -29.13 10.23
CA THR A 56 35.39 -28.03 9.84
C THR A 56 35.84 -26.71 10.46
N GLY A 57 36.66 -26.75 11.50
CA GLY A 57 37.00 -25.59 12.31
C GLY A 57 35.77 -24.96 13.00
N ILE A 58 34.71 -25.75 13.18
CA ILE A 58 33.43 -25.28 13.73
C ILE A 58 33.03 -26.24 14.86
N SER A 59 32.68 -25.69 16.01
CA SER A 59 32.16 -26.45 17.13
C SER A 59 30.76 -27.00 16.83
N PRO A 60 30.31 -28.06 17.52
CA PRO A 60 28.95 -28.58 17.44
C PRO A 60 27.88 -27.47 17.69
N LEU A 61 28.18 -26.51 18.56
CA LEU A 61 27.33 -25.38 18.85
C LEU A 61 27.18 -24.47 17.64
N GLU A 62 28.28 -24.19 16.92
CA GLU A 62 28.25 -23.37 15.69
C GLU A 62 27.50 -24.06 14.55
N ILE A 63 27.53 -25.38 14.47
CA ILE A 63 26.74 -26.17 13.51
C ILE A 63 25.26 -26.05 13.85
N SER A 64 24.88 -26.17 15.11
CA SER A 64 23.52 -26.01 15.59
C SER A 64 23.01 -24.58 15.32
N VAL A 65 23.77 -23.57 15.69
CA VAL A 65 23.45 -22.17 15.41
C VAL A 65 23.31 -21.89 13.91
N ALA A 66 24.16 -22.48 13.07
CA ALA A 66 24.08 -22.33 11.62
C ALA A 66 22.84 -22.99 11.00
N LEU A 67 22.34 -24.09 11.58
CA LEU A 67 21.14 -24.78 11.13
C LEU A 67 19.84 -24.07 11.55
N TYR A 68 19.82 -23.43 12.72
CA TYR A 68 18.64 -22.79 13.30
C TYR A 68 18.65 -21.26 13.24
N SER A 69 19.81 -20.62 13.02
CA SER A 69 19.91 -19.18 12.78
C SER A 69 19.67 -18.84 11.31
N SER A 70 19.27 -17.59 11.04
CA SER A 70 19.02 -17.01 9.70
C SER A 70 20.25 -16.92 8.78
N SER A 71 21.31 -17.65 9.04
CA SER A 71 22.49 -17.73 8.16
C SER A 71 22.12 -18.37 6.83
N SER A 72 22.68 -17.83 5.73
CA SER A 72 22.36 -18.27 4.37
C SER A 72 22.35 -19.80 4.24
N PRO A 73 21.24 -20.44 3.80
CA PRO A 73 21.15 -21.88 3.63
C PRO A 73 22.30 -22.47 2.81
N PHE A 74 22.86 -21.69 1.89
CA PHE A 74 23.97 -22.09 1.02
C PHE A 74 25.25 -22.40 1.78
N VAL A 75 25.57 -21.65 2.84
CA VAL A 75 26.77 -21.87 3.67
C VAL A 75 26.62 -23.17 4.46
N VAL A 76 25.43 -23.42 5.01
CA VAL A 76 25.10 -24.65 5.75
C VAL A 76 25.20 -25.87 4.82
N TYR A 77 24.58 -25.82 3.65
CA TYR A 77 24.62 -26.90 2.66
C TYR A 77 26.04 -27.21 2.20
N ARG A 78 26.86 -26.21 1.94
CA ARG A 78 28.23 -26.40 1.49
C ARG A 78 29.08 -27.12 2.55
N ARG A 79 28.90 -26.81 3.83
CA ARG A 79 29.63 -27.40 4.95
C ARG A 79 29.14 -28.82 5.24
N MET A 80 27.84 -29.07 5.21
CA MET A 80 27.29 -30.42 5.32
C MET A 80 27.77 -31.32 4.18
N ALA A 81 27.85 -30.84 2.96
CA ALA A 81 28.39 -31.59 1.83
C ALA A 81 29.88 -31.93 2.01
N GLN A 82 30.69 -31.02 2.58
CA GLN A 82 32.09 -31.30 2.89
C GLN A 82 32.24 -32.35 3.99
N MET A 83 31.42 -32.32 5.05
CA MET A 83 31.41 -33.31 6.11
C MET A 83 30.97 -34.68 5.58
N ARG A 84 29.93 -34.73 4.72
CA ARG A 84 29.45 -35.96 4.07
C ARG A 84 30.50 -36.59 3.17
N LEU A 85 31.21 -35.81 2.36
CA LEU A 85 32.30 -36.29 1.52
C LEU A 85 33.45 -36.91 2.36
N LYS A 86 33.70 -36.32 3.53
CA LYS A 86 34.73 -36.84 4.40
C LYS A 86 34.30 -38.10 5.16
N ALA A 87 33.05 -38.16 5.63
CA ALA A 87 32.48 -39.38 6.22
C ALA A 87 32.56 -40.56 5.25
N LEU A 88 32.22 -40.35 3.97
CA LEU A 88 32.35 -41.32 2.90
C LEU A 88 33.81 -41.77 2.69
N SER A 89 34.79 -40.88 2.85
CA SER A 89 36.21 -41.22 2.76
C SER A 89 36.75 -42.07 3.93
N LEU A 90 35.92 -42.24 4.97
CA LEU A 90 36.22 -43.03 6.17
C LEU A 90 35.34 -44.28 6.27
N ASP A 91 34.61 -44.65 5.19
CA ASP A 91 33.66 -45.75 5.14
C ASP A 91 32.56 -45.71 6.22
N ILE A 92 32.15 -44.49 6.65
CA ILE A 92 31.03 -44.31 7.58
C ILE A 92 29.71 -44.40 6.79
N PRO A 93 28.80 -45.32 7.15
CA PRO A 93 27.49 -45.43 6.50
C PRO A 93 26.69 -44.14 6.60
N GLU A 94 25.85 -43.83 5.58
CA GLU A 94 25.11 -42.56 5.47
C GLU A 94 24.12 -42.36 6.61
N ASP A 95 23.45 -43.42 7.04
CA ASP A 95 22.54 -43.47 8.18
C ASP A 95 23.23 -43.18 9.51
N ALA A 96 24.41 -43.76 9.73
CA ALA A 96 25.23 -43.47 10.91
C ALA A 96 25.72 -42.03 10.93
N PHE A 97 26.11 -41.48 9.78
CA PHE A 97 26.48 -40.05 9.64
C PHE A 97 25.30 -39.12 9.95
N GLU A 98 24.10 -39.41 9.43
CA GLU A 98 22.91 -38.59 9.68
C GLU A 98 22.51 -38.62 11.16
N GLN A 99 22.60 -39.79 11.82
CA GLN A 99 22.30 -39.92 13.24
C GLN A 99 23.30 -39.14 14.10
N MET A 100 24.59 -39.17 13.77
CA MET A 100 25.64 -38.42 14.47
C MET A 100 25.46 -36.91 14.30
N VAL A 101 25.09 -36.43 13.13
CA VAL A 101 24.78 -35.02 12.90
C VAL A 101 23.54 -34.58 13.70
N LEU A 102 22.51 -35.44 13.75
CA LEU A 102 21.30 -35.16 14.54
C LEU A 102 21.59 -35.07 16.04
N GLU A 103 22.43 -35.97 16.57
CA GLU A 103 22.84 -35.91 17.99
C GLU A 103 23.65 -34.67 18.32
N LEU A 104 24.54 -34.20 17.41
CA LEU A 104 25.30 -32.96 17.57
C LEU A 104 24.38 -31.73 17.56
N VAL A 105 23.34 -31.75 16.73
CA VAL A 105 22.32 -30.69 16.69
C VAL A 105 21.54 -30.66 18.01
N ILE A 106 21.08 -31.82 18.52
CA ILE A 106 20.35 -31.92 19.78
C ILE A 106 21.20 -31.43 20.96
N GLN A 107 22.49 -31.81 21.01
CA GLN A 107 23.41 -31.36 22.05
C GLN A 107 23.71 -29.86 21.96
N GLY A 108 23.77 -29.31 20.74
CA GLY A 108 23.89 -27.88 20.50
C GLY A 108 22.66 -27.11 21.03
N GLU A 109 21.45 -27.62 20.76
CA GLU A 109 20.21 -27.03 21.31
C GLU A 109 20.13 -27.10 22.83
N GLU A 110 20.58 -28.22 23.45
CA GLU A 110 20.64 -28.31 24.91
C GLU A 110 21.69 -27.36 25.49
N GLY A 111 22.81 -27.16 24.80
CA GLY A 111 23.83 -26.18 25.16
C GLY A 111 23.31 -24.74 25.09
N GLU A 112 22.56 -24.40 24.04
CA GLU A 112 21.88 -23.10 23.92
C GLU A 112 20.80 -22.90 24.96
N ARG A 113 19.98 -23.93 25.23
CA ARG A 113 18.98 -23.89 26.33
C ARG A 113 19.62 -23.70 27.72
N LYS A 114 20.82 -24.25 27.95
CA LYS A 114 21.60 -24.02 29.19
C LYS A 114 22.23 -22.63 29.22
N ARG A 115 22.74 -22.11 28.08
CA ARG A 115 23.23 -20.72 27.96
C ARG A 115 22.08 -19.70 28.08
N ALA A 116 20.94 -19.95 27.41
CA ALA A 116 19.75 -19.09 27.53
C ALA A 116 19.18 -19.06 28.96
N LYS A 117 19.48 -20.06 29.80
CA LYS A 117 19.16 -20.02 31.23
C LYS A 117 20.20 -19.25 32.07
N SER A 118 21.42 -19.02 31.56
CA SER A 118 22.46 -18.23 32.23
C SER A 118 22.43 -16.74 31.84
N ASP A 119 21.95 -16.42 30.62
CA ASP A 119 21.72 -15.03 30.18
C ASP A 119 20.27 -14.65 30.42
N PHE A 120 19.96 -14.27 31.65
CA PHE A 120 18.67 -13.69 32.01
C PHE A 120 18.53 -12.35 31.30
N SER A 121 17.90 -12.35 30.10
CA SER A 121 17.52 -11.10 29.45
C SER A 121 16.42 -10.47 30.31
N PRO A 122 16.63 -9.25 30.82
CA PRO A 122 15.60 -8.55 31.60
C PRO A 122 14.44 -8.06 30.72
N PHE A 123 14.52 -8.27 29.39
CA PHE A 123 13.54 -7.78 28.44
C PHE A 123 12.46 -8.81 28.15
N SER A 124 11.21 -8.35 28.07
CA SER A 124 10.09 -9.13 27.54
C SER A 124 10.31 -9.48 26.06
N PRO A 125 9.65 -10.50 25.49
CA PRO A 125 9.67 -10.76 24.07
C PRO A 125 9.30 -9.49 23.28
N PHE A 126 10.07 -9.17 22.24
CA PHE A 126 9.89 -7.94 21.47
C PHE A 126 8.58 -7.95 20.68
N ILE A 127 7.73 -6.94 20.91
CA ILE A 127 6.46 -6.72 20.20
C ILE A 127 6.48 -5.29 19.63
N PRO A 128 6.67 -5.10 18.32
CA PRO A 128 6.70 -3.77 17.70
C PRO A 128 5.35 -3.07 17.80
N PHE A 129 5.35 -1.73 17.86
CA PHE A 129 4.14 -0.90 17.82
C PHE A 129 3.42 -0.99 16.48
N SER A 130 4.18 -1.16 15.42
CA SER A 130 3.65 -1.26 14.08
C SER A 130 3.99 -2.62 13.48
N PRO A 131 3.04 -3.31 12.85
CA PRO A 131 3.32 -4.53 12.10
C PRO A 131 4.39 -4.36 11.02
N GLY A 132 4.68 -3.11 10.60
CA GLY A 132 5.64 -2.79 9.53
C GLY A 132 7.10 -3.18 9.84
N GLU A 133 7.52 -3.26 11.11
CA GLU A 133 8.89 -3.67 11.45
C GLU A 133 9.15 -5.17 11.25
N LYS A 134 8.11 -6.00 11.15
CA LYS A 134 8.17 -7.42 10.75
C LYS A 134 6.93 -7.82 9.94
N MET A 135 6.50 -7.01 8.97
CA MET A 135 5.43 -7.39 8.03
C MET A 135 5.86 -8.56 7.10
N LYS A 136 6.39 -9.62 7.69
CA LYS A 136 6.35 -10.93 7.05
C LYS A 136 4.96 -11.52 7.33
N LYS A 137 4.01 -11.23 6.40
CA LYS A 137 2.63 -11.71 6.30
C LYS A 137 1.63 -10.93 7.19
N ASN A 138 0.82 -10.10 6.56
CA ASN A 138 -0.51 -9.66 7.06
C ASN A 138 -1.45 -10.88 7.13
N ARG A 139 -1.09 -11.89 7.91
CA ARG A 139 -1.91 -13.08 8.14
C ARG A 139 -3.00 -12.70 9.15
N GLY A 140 -4.18 -12.40 8.65
CA GLY A 140 -5.34 -12.13 9.49
C GLY A 140 -6.28 -11.05 8.98
N LEU A 141 -5.87 -10.23 7.98
CA LEU A 141 -6.81 -9.36 7.28
C LEU A 141 -7.54 -10.16 6.19
N PRO A 142 -8.82 -9.86 5.93
CA PRO A 142 -9.55 -10.49 4.85
C PRO A 142 -8.90 -10.15 3.50
N ALA A 143 -8.91 -11.10 2.56
CA ALA A 143 -8.57 -10.84 1.17
C ALA A 143 -9.71 -10.06 0.49
N PHE A 144 -9.39 -9.29 -0.56
CA PHE A 144 -10.40 -8.57 -1.33
C PHE A 144 -11.43 -9.57 -1.91
N PRO A 145 -12.74 -9.37 -1.68
CA PRO A 145 -13.79 -10.27 -2.18
C PRO A 145 -13.99 -10.06 -3.69
N SER A 146 -13.02 -10.51 -4.50
CA SER A 146 -13.02 -10.28 -5.94
C SER A 146 -14.23 -10.82 -6.67
N ASP A 147 -14.91 -11.82 -6.11
CA ASP A 147 -16.14 -12.39 -6.66
C ASP A 147 -17.34 -11.41 -6.60
N CYS A 148 -17.24 -10.37 -5.78
CA CYS A 148 -18.20 -9.27 -5.73
C CYS A 148 -18.03 -8.28 -6.89
N LEU A 149 -16.93 -8.33 -7.63
CA LEU A 149 -16.72 -7.49 -8.80
C LEU A 149 -17.48 -8.04 -10.01
N PRO A 150 -17.97 -7.18 -10.92
CA PRO A 150 -18.46 -7.59 -12.23
C PRO A 150 -17.43 -8.45 -12.97
N PRO A 151 -17.88 -9.47 -13.77
CA PRO A 151 -16.97 -10.47 -14.35
C PRO A 151 -15.76 -9.89 -15.08
N ALA A 152 -15.94 -8.85 -15.89
CA ALA A 152 -14.83 -8.25 -16.64
C ALA A 152 -13.74 -7.63 -15.73
N LEU A 153 -14.14 -7.01 -14.61
CA LEU A 153 -13.21 -6.48 -13.62
C LEU A 153 -12.56 -7.60 -12.83
N ARG A 154 -13.34 -8.56 -12.34
CA ARG A 154 -12.89 -9.70 -11.55
C ARG A 154 -11.85 -10.53 -12.30
N ASP A 155 -12.21 -10.99 -13.49
CA ASP A 155 -11.41 -11.94 -14.25
C ASP A 155 -10.06 -11.30 -14.65
N PHE A 156 -10.08 -10.02 -15.03
CA PHE A 156 -8.84 -9.31 -15.35
C PHE A 156 -7.99 -9.04 -14.10
N ALA A 157 -8.60 -8.68 -12.98
CA ALA A 157 -7.88 -8.47 -11.73
C ALA A 157 -7.21 -9.76 -11.24
N GLN A 158 -7.93 -10.90 -11.24
CA GLN A 158 -7.41 -12.20 -10.84
C GLN A 158 -6.30 -12.68 -11.79
N ALA A 159 -6.51 -12.62 -13.11
CA ALA A 159 -5.51 -13.03 -14.09
C ALA A 159 -4.25 -12.15 -14.04
N THR A 160 -4.40 -10.84 -13.79
CA THR A 160 -3.27 -9.92 -13.65
C THR A 160 -2.51 -10.18 -12.36
N ALA A 161 -3.20 -10.45 -11.26
CA ALA A 161 -2.58 -10.81 -9.97
C ALA A 161 -1.74 -12.08 -10.10
N GLU A 162 -2.27 -13.12 -10.73
CA GLU A 162 -1.55 -14.37 -10.99
C GLU A 162 -0.35 -14.16 -11.92
N ASN A 163 -0.52 -13.42 -13.01
CA ASN A 163 0.57 -13.14 -13.95
C ASN A 163 1.70 -12.33 -13.30
N LEU A 164 1.34 -11.30 -12.53
CA LEU A 164 2.30 -10.44 -11.84
C LEU A 164 2.76 -10.99 -10.49
N GLN A 165 2.19 -12.10 -10.01
CA GLN A 165 2.48 -12.66 -8.68
C GLN A 165 2.40 -11.60 -7.59
N VAL A 166 1.24 -10.94 -7.53
CA VAL A 166 0.86 -9.95 -6.51
C VAL A 166 -0.45 -10.39 -5.84
N PRO A 167 -0.77 -9.91 -4.64
CA PRO A 167 -2.07 -10.15 -4.03
C PRO A 167 -3.20 -9.60 -4.94
N VAL A 168 -4.30 -10.34 -5.01
CA VAL A 168 -5.50 -9.91 -5.76
C VAL A 168 -6.06 -8.59 -5.24
N ASP A 169 -5.84 -8.29 -3.98
CA ASP A 169 -6.18 -7.03 -3.33
C ASP A 169 -5.71 -5.81 -4.13
N MET A 170 -4.45 -5.84 -4.60
CA MET A 170 -3.86 -4.72 -5.36
C MET A 170 -4.55 -4.52 -6.72
N THR A 171 -4.79 -5.62 -7.42
CA THR A 171 -5.39 -5.54 -8.77
C THR A 171 -6.89 -5.27 -8.71
N ALA A 172 -7.61 -5.84 -7.73
CA ALA A 172 -9.05 -5.65 -7.58
C ALA A 172 -9.40 -4.24 -7.08
N ALA A 173 -8.67 -3.70 -6.11
CA ALA A 173 -8.84 -2.32 -5.65
C ALA A 173 -8.50 -1.33 -6.78
N ALA A 174 -7.43 -1.59 -7.55
CA ALA A 174 -7.09 -0.77 -8.72
C ALA A 174 -8.17 -0.85 -9.81
N ALA A 175 -8.76 -2.05 -10.09
CA ALA A 175 -9.86 -2.20 -11.03
C ALA A 175 -11.07 -1.36 -10.64
N LEU A 176 -11.43 -1.39 -9.34
CA LEU A 176 -12.53 -0.59 -8.80
C LEU A 176 -12.27 0.91 -8.94
N ALA A 177 -11.05 1.38 -8.65
CA ALA A 177 -10.66 2.78 -8.82
C ALA A 177 -10.69 3.21 -10.29
N VAL A 178 -10.20 2.37 -11.20
CA VAL A 178 -10.23 2.64 -12.65
C VAL A 178 -11.66 2.72 -13.17
N ALA A 179 -12.56 1.83 -12.71
CA ALA A 179 -13.98 1.91 -13.04
C ALA A 179 -14.61 3.22 -12.51
N ALA A 180 -14.25 3.65 -11.28
CA ALA A 180 -14.70 4.93 -10.74
C ALA A 180 -14.27 6.12 -11.63
N VAL A 181 -13.03 6.13 -12.15
CA VAL A 181 -12.56 7.16 -13.10
C VAL A 181 -13.45 7.23 -14.35
N CYS A 182 -13.91 6.08 -14.84
CA CYS A 182 -14.73 6.03 -16.06
C CYS A 182 -16.14 6.61 -15.86
N VAL A 183 -16.70 6.53 -14.66
CA VAL A 183 -18.11 6.89 -14.37
C VAL A 183 -18.27 8.16 -13.53
N GLN A 184 -17.22 8.65 -12.88
CA GLN A 184 -17.28 9.87 -12.05
C GLN A 184 -17.80 11.07 -12.84
N GLY A 185 -18.69 11.84 -12.23
CA GLY A 185 -19.34 13.01 -12.84
C GLY A 185 -20.40 12.69 -13.88
N LYS A 186 -20.61 11.41 -14.24
CA LYS A 186 -21.66 10.97 -15.15
C LYS A 186 -22.92 10.51 -14.41
N PHE A 187 -22.72 9.86 -13.26
CA PHE A 187 -23.78 9.34 -12.41
C PHE A 187 -23.54 9.68 -10.94
N GLU A 188 -24.63 9.66 -10.17
CA GLU A 188 -24.67 9.73 -8.71
C GLU A 188 -25.70 8.74 -8.18
N VAL A 189 -25.45 8.13 -7.04
CA VAL A 189 -26.43 7.26 -6.38
C VAL A 189 -27.35 8.12 -5.52
N ARG A 190 -28.65 8.03 -5.77
CA ARG A 190 -29.69 8.60 -4.88
C ARG A 190 -29.98 7.63 -3.75
N VAL A 191 -29.30 7.83 -2.61
CA VAL A 191 -29.49 6.99 -1.43
C VAL A 191 -30.89 7.16 -0.85
N LYS A 192 -31.29 8.43 -0.68
CA LYS A 192 -32.65 8.86 -0.27
C LYS A 192 -32.89 10.30 -0.71
N PRO A 193 -34.13 10.82 -0.62
CA PRO A 193 -34.38 12.23 -0.89
C PRO A 193 -33.47 13.15 -0.08
N GLY A 194 -32.74 14.01 -0.77
CA GLY A 194 -31.78 14.95 -0.16
C GLY A 194 -30.40 14.37 0.13
N TRP A 195 -30.13 13.12 -0.26
CA TRP A 195 -28.80 12.52 -0.14
C TRP A 195 -28.42 11.77 -1.41
N ASP A 196 -27.55 12.38 -2.19
CA ASP A 196 -26.96 11.82 -3.40
C ASP A 196 -25.43 11.64 -3.18
N GLU A 197 -24.87 10.51 -3.62
CA GLU A 197 -23.43 10.22 -3.53
C GLU A 197 -22.79 10.19 -4.92
N PRO A 198 -21.73 11.00 -5.16
CA PRO A 198 -20.95 10.95 -6.39
C PRO A 198 -20.11 9.66 -6.48
N LEU A 199 -19.71 9.24 -7.69
CA LEU A 199 -19.03 7.96 -7.91
C LEU A 199 -17.49 8.06 -7.90
N SER A 200 -16.91 9.07 -7.31
CA SER A 200 -15.47 9.17 -7.13
C SER A 200 -15.02 8.43 -5.87
N LEU A 201 -13.81 7.81 -5.91
CA LEU A 201 -13.22 7.08 -4.80
C LEU A 201 -11.82 7.59 -4.48
N TYR A 202 -11.45 7.56 -3.20
CA TYR A 202 -10.08 7.78 -2.72
C TYR A 202 -9.56 6.47 -2.16
N LEU A 203 -8.62 5.84 -2.87
CA LEU A 203 -8.00 4.58 -2.51
C LEU A 203 -6.52 4.75 -2.21
N VAL A 204 -6.08 4.16 -1.12
CA VAL A 204 -4.66 4.09 -0.75
C VAL A 204 -4.27 2.65 -0.47
N GLU A 205 -3.35 2.16 -1.28
CA GLU A 205 -2.72 0.86 -1.08
C GLU A 205 -1.40 1.02 -0.36
N THR A 206 -1.12 0.17 0.62
CA THR A 206 0.21 0.13 1.23
C THR A 206 1.02 -1.01 0.66
N ALA A 207 2.18 -0.69 0.10
CA ALA A 207 3.08 -1.69 -0.44
C ALA A 207 4.55 -1.27 -0.26
N ASN A 208 5.38 -2.22 0.19
CA ASN A 208 6.81 -2.00 0.35
C ASN A 208 7.53 -1.89 -1.00
N PRO A 209 8.79 -1.46 -1.03
CA PRO A 209 9.63 -1.62 -2.22
C PRO A 209 9.62 -3.07 -2.70
N SER A 210 9.72 -3.27 -4.02
CA SER A 210 9.71 -4.59 -4.69
C SER A 210 8.36 -5.32 -4.72
N GLU A 211 7.24 -4.72 -4.28
CA GLU A 211 5.88 -5.30 -4.34
C GLU A 211 5.21 -5.19 -5.72
N ARG A 212 5.97 -4.85 -6.77
CA ARG A 212 5.47 -4.74 -8.16
C ARG A 212 4.34 -3.73 -8.36
N LYS A 213 4.34 -2.64 -7.59
CA LYS A 213 3.34 -1.55 -7.66
C LYS A 213 3.15 -0.99 -9.07
N SER A 214 4.25 -0.51 -9.67
CA SER A 214 4.20 0.12 -11.00
C SER A 214 3.75 -0.83 -12.11
N PRO A 215 4.13 -2.14 -12.17
CA PRO A 215 3.52 -3.10 -13.08
C PRO A 215 2.01 -3.25 -12.92
N VAL A 216 1.48 -3.29 -11.68
CA VAL A 216 0.03 -3.33 -11.42
C VAL A 216 -0.64 -2.07 -11.96
N MET A 217 -0.17 -0.89 -11.55
CA MET A 217 -0.73 0.39 -12.03
C MET A 217 -0.74 0.46 -13.55
N LYS A 218 0.38 0.12 -14.21
CA LYS A 218 0.49 0.12 -15.66
C LYS A 218 -0.53 -0.82 -16.33
N ALA A 219 -0.71 -2.03 -15.80
CA ALA A 219 -1.65 -2.99 -16.36
C ALA A 219 -3.10 -2.51 -16.23
N MET A 220 -3.47 -2.03 -15.03
CA MET A 220 -4.85 -1.64 -14.73
C MET A 220 -5.27 -0.35 -15.42
N THR A 221 -4.35 0.64 -15.57
CA THR A 221 -4.66 1.95 -16.18
C THR A 221 -4.45 2.02 -17.69
N ALA A 222 -3.83 1.02 -18.30
CA ALA A 222 -3.55 1.02 -19.73
C ALA A 222 -4.75 1.35 -20.64
N PRO A 223 -5.99 0.89 -20.36
CA PRO A 223 -7.16 1.26 -21.16
C PRO A 223 -7.46 2.76 -21.10
N LEU A 224 -7.29 3.43 -19.94
CA LEU A 224 -7.53 4.87 -19.78
C LEU A 224 -6.59 5.69 -20.68
N TYR A 225 -5.30 5.33 -20.72
CA TYR A 225 -4.32 5.99 -21.58
C TYR A 225 -4.65 5.76 -23.06
N ARG A 226 -4.97 4.50 -23.46
CA ARG A 226 -5.34 4.21 -24.85
C ARG A 226 -6.59 4.95 -25.30
N PHE A 227 -7.60 5.03 -24.45
CA PHE A 227 -8.81 5.81 -24.74
C PHE A 227 -8.49 7.28 -24.94
N THR A 228 -7.73 7.88 -24.02
CA THR A 228 -7.30 9.28 -24.09
C THR A 228 -6.51 9.57 -25.37
N ASP A 229 -5.55 8.71 -25.72
CA ASP A 229 -4.74 8.86 -26.93
C ASP A 229 -5.56 8.70 -28.21
N ARG A 230 -6.52 7.76 -28.22
CA ARG A 230 -7.44 7.55 -29.34
C ARG A 230 -8.33 8.79 -29.52
N TYR A 231 -8.99 9.23 -28.46
CA TYR A 231 -9.85 10.41 -28.48
C TYR A 231 -9.11 11.65 -29.01
N ASN A 232 -7.93 11.93 -28.47
CA ASN A 232 -7.15 13.10 -28.85
C ASN A 232 -6.65 13.03 -30.30
N ARG A 233 -6.37 11.86 -30.84
CA ARG A 233 -6.01 11.68 -32.27
C ARG A 233 -7.23 11.88 -33.19
N GLU A 234 -8.37 11.33 -32.81
CA GLU A 234 -9.61 11.45 -33.59
C GLU A 234 -10.08 12.92 -33.66
N HIS A 235 -9.87 13.70 -32.60
CA HIS A 235 -10.27 15.10 -32.53
C HIS A 235 -9.11 16.10 -32.75
N GLU A 236 -7.96 15.66 -33.25
CA GLU A 236 -6.78 16.53 -33.40
C GLU A 236 -7.06 17.74 -34.29
N GLY A 237 -7.82 17.54 -35.37
CA GLY A 237 -8.22 18.61 -36.29
C GLY A 237 -9.05 19.70 -35.59
N ASP A 238 -10.09 19.28 -34.89
CA ASP A 238 -11.02 20.15 -34.20
C ASP A 238 -10.33 20.91 -33.06
N ILE A 239 -9.49 20.20 -32.29
CA ILE A 239 -8.68 20.80 -31.21
C ILE A 239 -7.73 21.88 -31.76
N ARG A 240 -7.09 21.61 -32.90
CA ARG A 240 -6.18 22.55 -33.55
C ARG A 240 -6.93 23.76 -34.08
N GLU A 241 -8.08 23.54 -34.73
CA GLU A 241 -8.93 24.60 -35.25
C GLU A 241 -9.42 25.50 -34.13
N TYR A 242 -9.98 24.92 -33.04
CA TYR A 242 -10.43 25.65 -31.86
C TYR A 242 -9.30 26.52 -31.28
N ARG A 243 -8.13 25.95 -31.05
CA ARG A 243 -6.97 26.67 -30.51
C ARG A 243 -6.56 27.85 -31.40
N THR A 244 -6.56 27.63 -32.70
CA THR A 244 -6.19 28.66 -33.67
C THR A 244 -7.22 29.81 -33.69
N ARG A 245 -8.53 29.48 -33.75
CA ARG A 245 -9.60 30.46 -33.71
C ARG A 245 -9.59 31.27 -32.41
N HIS A 246 -9.49 30.58 -31.28
CA HIS A 246 -9.41 31.21 -29.95
C HIS A 246 -8.22 32.17 -29.86
N SER A 247 -7.03 31.75 -30.27
CA SER A 247 -5.83 32.60 -30.27
C SER A 247 -5.97 33.83 -31.17
N ILE A 248 -6.58 33.69 -32.34
CA ILE A 248 -6.83 34.78 -33.27
C ILE A 248 -7.84 35.76 -32.67
N LEU A 249 -8.99 35.30 -32.17
CA LEU A 249 -10.03 36.14 -31.57
C LEU A 249 -9.50 36.85 -30.34
N GLN A 250 -8.83 36.15 -29.42
CA GLN A 250 -8.23 36.78 -28.24
C GLN A 250 -7.21 37.87 -28.60
N SER A 251 -6.38 37.61 -29.61
CA SER A 251 -5.43 38.63 -30.11
C SER A 251 -6.12 39.80 -30.77
N ALA A 252 -7.23 39.58 -31.48
CA ALA A 252 -8.03 40.62 -32.08
C ALA A 252 -8.72 41.51 -31.02
N VAL A 253 -9.33 40.88 -30.00
CA VAL A 253 -9.94 41.57 -28.86
C VAL A 253 -8.90 42.46 -28.17
N ASN A 254 -7.76 41.90 -27.77
CA ASN A 254 -6.70 42.64 -27.09
C ASN A 254 -6.21 43.84 -27.93
N ARG A 255 -5.99 43.63 -29.23
CA ARG A 255 -5.56 44.71 -30.15
C ARG A 255 -6.61 45.81 -30.33
N LEU A 256 -7.88 45.42 -30.53
CA LEU A 256 -8.97 46.37 -30.70
C LEU A 256 -9.22 47.19 -29.41
N THR A 257 -9.14 46.53 -28.24
CA THR A 257 -9.24 47.20 -26.94
C THR A 257 -8.15 48.26 -26.76
N ASP A 258 -6.90 47.93 -27.13
CA ASP A 258 -5.79 48.88 -27.09
C ASP A 258 -5.96 50.06 -28.06
N LEU A 259 -6.55 49.84 -29.23
CA LEU A 259 -6.85 50.87 -30.22
C LEU A 259 -8.04 51.75 -29.78
N ALA A 260 -9.09 51.17 -29.24
CA ALA A 260 -10.25 51.87 -28.70
C ALA A 260 -9.87 52.78 -27.52
N ALA A 261 -9.00 52.28 -26.61
CA ALA A 261 -8.45 53.08 -25.52
C ALA A 261 -7.65 54.31 -26.00
N LYS A 262 -7.12 54.27 -27.23
CA LYS A 262 -6.41 55.37 -27.89
C LYS A 262 -7.32 56.21 -28.81
N GLY A 263 -8.64 55.95 -28.85
CA GLY A 263 -9.60 56.62 -29.73
C GLY A 263 -9.41 56.29 -31.22
N LYS A 264 -8.82 55.13 -31.58
CA LYS A 264 -8.49 54.73 -32.95
C LYS A 264 -9.30 53.53 -33.46
N ALA A 265 -10.20 52.98 -32.66
CA ALA A 265 -11.15 51.92 -33.02
C ALA A 265 -12.50 52.21 -32.35
N ASP A 266 -13.58 51.67 -32.93
CA ASP A 266 -14.91 51.76 -32.37
C ASP A 266 -15.10 50.75 -31.23
N MET A 267 -15.81 51.14 -30.18
CA MET A 267 -16.15 50.24 -29.09
C MET A 267 -17.06 49.08 -29.57
N GLU A 268 -17.90 49.32 -30.57
CA GLU A 268 -18.80 48.32 -31.12
C GLU A 268 -18.01 47.16 -31.79
N GLU A 269 -16.91 47.49 -32.49
CA GLU A 269 -16.00 46.45 -33.05
C GLU A 269 -15.35 45.60 -31.98
N VAL A 270 -14.99 46.17 -30.82
CA VAL A 270 -14.45 45.42 -29.68
C VAL A 270 -15.49 44.45 -29.15
N LEU A 271 -16.71 44.94 -28.88
CA LEU A 271 -17.81 44.14 -28.34
C LEU A 271 -18.26 43.02 -29.28
N ASP A 272 -18.19 43.23 -30.61
CA ASP A 272 -18.49 42.19 -31.58
C ASP A 272 -17.48 41.07 -31.51
N LYS A 273 -16.19 41.40 -31.41
CA LYS A 273 -15.14 40.36 -31.29
C LYS A 273 -15.13 39.66 -29.92
N GLU A 274 -15.50 40.35 -28.87
CA GLU A 274 -15.73 39.74 -27.55
C GLU A 274 -16.89 38.73 -27.61
N ARG A 275 -18.01 39.07 -28.30
CA ARG A 275 -19.14 38.17 -28.49
C ARG A 275 -18.71 36.89 -29.27
N GLU A 276 -17.99 37.05 -30.38
CA GLU A 276 -17.47 35.90 -31.14
C GLU A 276 -16.56 35.02 -30.31
N LEU A 277 -15.74 35.62 -29.42
CA LEU A 277 -14.86 34.86 -28.51
C LEU A 277 -15.68 34.13 -27.45
N MET A 278 -16.67 34.79 -26.84
CA MET A 278 -17.56 34.19 -25.84
C MET A 278 -18.35 33.00 -26.45
N GLU A 279 -18.92 33.18 -27.66
CA GLU A 279 -19.60 32.08 -28.37
C GLU A 279 -18.68 30.86 -28.61
N LEU A 280 -17.41 31.11 -28.95
CA LEU A 280 -16.41 30.06 -29.12
C LEU A 280 -16.07 29.37 -27.77
N GLU A 281 -16.02 30.13 -26.68
CA GLU A 281 -15.72 29.66 -25.33
C GLU A 281 -16.89 28.91 -24.67
N GLU A 282 -18.14 29.10 -25.16
CA GLU A 282 -19.29 28.31 -24.69
C GLU A 282 -19.17 26.80 -25.04
N SER A 283 -18.44 26.48 -26.12
CA SER A 283 -18.26 25.09 -26.56
C SER A 283 -16.78 24.78 -26.82
N PRO A 284 -15.96 24.70 -25.77
CA PRO A 284 -14.53 24.53 -25.91
C PRO A 284 -14.17 23.12 -26.36
N VAL A 285 -13.38 23.01 -27.44
CA VAL A 285 -12.81 21.74 -27.90
C VAL A 285 -11.39 21.63 -27.35
N LYS A 286 -11.23 20.84 -26.27
CA LYS A 286 -9.97 20.65 -25.57
C LYS A 286 -9.49 19.22 -25.66
N PRO A 287 -8.18 18.97 -25.58
CA PRO A 287 -7.68 17.61 -25.43
C PRO A 287 -8.27 16.95 -24.18
N LEU A 288 -8.70 15.71 -24.30
CA LEU A 288 -9.10 14.93 -23.15
C LEU A 288 -7.88 14.62 -22.27
N ARG A 289 -8.01 14.84 -20.97
CA ARG A 289 -7.03 14.45 -19.96
C ARG A 289 -7.76 13.85 -18.76
N LEU A 290 -7.59 12.54 -18.56
CA LEU A 290 -8.25 11.83 -17.47
C LEU A 290 -7.37 11.73 -16.21
N LEU A 291 -6.04 11.67 -16.40
CA LEU A 291 -5.09 11.27 -15.38
C LEU A 291 -4.03 12.35 -15.10
N ALA A 292 -3.66 12.48 -13.85
CA ALA A 292 -2.44 13.10 -13.38
C ALA A 292 -1.69 12.08 -12.50
N ASP A 293 -0.37 12.03 -12.62
CA ASP A 293 0.49 11.17 -11.80
C ASP A 293 0.94 11.91 -10.54
N ASP A 294 1.40 13.16 -10.74
CA ASP A 294 1.85 14.05 -9.70
C ASP A 294 1.34 15.47 -9.96
N ALA A 295 0.69 16.09 -8.97
CA ALA A 295 0.19 17.45 -9.07
C ALA A 295 0.06 18.09 -7.69
N THR A 296 0.56 19.31 -7.54
CA THR A 296 0.25 20.10 -6.34
C THR A 296 -1.27 20.38 -6.26
N PRO A 297 -1.85 20.62 -5.08
CA PRO A 297 -3.26 20.97 -4.93
C PRO A 297 -3.70 22.13 -5.83
N GLU A 298 -2.83 23.13 -6.02
CA GLU A 298 -3.08 24.28 -6.90
C GLU A 298 -3.10 23.88 -8.38
N ALA A 299 -2.14 23.05 -8.81
CA ALA A 299 -2.10 22.52 -10.17
C ALA A 299 -3.30 21.60 -10.44
N LEU A 300 -3.64 20.73 -9.48
CA LEU A 300 -4.81 19.86 -9.56
C LEU A 300 -6.10 20.65 -9.71
N THR A 301 -6.21 21.79 -9.03
CA THR A 301 -7.38 22.66 -9.13
C THR A 301 -7.52 23.24 -10.55
N SER A 302 -6.43 23.76 -11.14
CA SER A 302 -6.45 24.24 -12.52
C SER A 302 -6.73 23.10 -13.51
N LEU A 303 -6.15 21.92 -13.30
CA LEU A 303 -6.44 20.73 -14.12
C LEU A 303 -7.91 20.32 -14.06
N LEU A 304 -8.54 20.35 -12.90
CA LEU A 304 -9.97 20.08 -12.75
C LEU A 304 -10.80 21.12 -13.52
N ALA A 305 -10.50 22.43 -13.38
CA ALA A 305 -11.19 23.48 -14.12
C ALA A 305 -11.05 23.32 -15.65
N GLU A 306 -9.86 22.99 -16.12
CA GLU A 306 -9.57 22.77 -17.56
C GLU A 306 -10.27 21.54 -18.14
N ASN A 307 -10.53 20.52 -17.31
CA ASN A 307 -11.07 19.21 -17.75
C ASN A 307 -12.54 19.01 -17.33
N GLY A 308 -13.33 20.08 -17.22
CA GLY A 308 -14.76 20.00 -16.92
C GLY A 308 -15.05 19.42 -15.52
N GLY A 309 -14.17 19.71 -14.56
CA GLY A 309 -14.31 19.29 -13.16
C GLY A 309 -13.93 17.83 -12.88
N ARG A 310 -13.39 17.07 -13.84
CA ARG A 310 -13.13 15.63 -13.68
C ARG A 310 -11.67 15.28 -13.91
N MET A 311 -11.05 14.69 -12.90
CA MET A 311 -9.67 14.19 -12.96
C MET A 311 -9.50 12.94 -12.10
N ALA A 312 -8.45 12.20 -12.35
CA ALA A 312 -7.96 11.19 -11.42
C ALA A 312 -6.46 11.39 -11.14
N VAL A 313 -6.06 11.14 -9.91
CA VAL A 313 -4.65 11.06 -9.52
C VAL A 313 -4.31 9.60 -9.26
N ILE A 314 -3.45 9.03 -10.10
CA ILE A 314 -3.03 7.64 -9.99
C ILE A 314 -1.50 7.60 -9.93
N SER A 315 -0.95 7.25 -8.77
CA SER A 315 0.49 7.26 -8.54
C SER A 315 0.97 6.05 -7.74
N SER A 316 2.11 5.49 -8.16
CA SER A 316 2.78 4.38 -7.45
C SER A 316 3.77 4.84 -6.39
N GLU A 317 3.95 6.13 -6.19
CA GLU A 317 4.98 6.71 -5.30
C GLU A 317 4.42 7.57 -4.15
N GLY A 318 3.13 7.89 -4.17
CA GLY A 318 2.45 8.60 -3.10
C GLY A 318 2.82 10.08 -2.95
N GLY A 319 3.44 10.70 -3.98
CA GLY A 319 3.92 12.09 -3.94
C GLY A 319 2.85 13.12 -3.57
N LEU A 320 1.57 12.87 -3.92
CA LEU A 320 0.45 13.71 -3.49
C LEU A 320 0.33 13.77 -1.96
N PHE A 321 0.60 12.68 -1.22
CA PHE A 321 0.60 12.70 0.24
C PHE A 321 1.71 13.58 0.80
N ASP A 322 2.92 13.48 0.23
CA ASP A 322 4.06 14.28 0.67
C ASP A 322 3.82 15.78 0.41
N MET A 323 3.24 16.10 -0.74
CA MET A 323 2.87 17.48 -1.08
C MET A 323 1.72 18.02 -0.25
N ALA A 324 0.68 17.21 -0.07
CA ALA A 324 -0.45 17.56 0.79
C ALA A 324 -0.02 17.68 2.26
N ALA A 325 1.04 16.96 2.69
CA ALA A 325 1.66 17.10 4.00
C ALA A 325 2.45 18.41 4.19
N GLY A 326 2.57 19.24 3.15
CA GLY A 326 3.27 20.52 3.24
C GLY A 326 4.79 20.39 3.18
N GLN A 327 5.32 19.31 2.60
CA GLN A 327 6.77 19.09 2.47
C GLN A 327 7.46 20.20 1.66
N TYR A 328 6.68 20.95 0.86
CA TYR A 328 7.14 22.03 -0.02
C TYR A 328 6.51 23.40 0.28
N SER A 329 5.61 23.53 1.28
CA SER A 329 5.00 24.80 1.66
C SER A 329 4.60 24.81 3.13
N ASP A 330 4.72 25.98 3.77
CA ASP A 330 4.30 26.20 5.18
C ASP A 330 2.77 26.09 5.40
N HIS A 331 1.98 25.97 4.31
CA HIS A 331 0.53 25.86 4.35
C HIS A 331 0.03 24.67 3.54
N VAL A 332 -0.53 23.70 4.23
CA VAL A 332 -1.19 22.53 3.64
C VAL A 332 -2.56 22.95 3.12
N ASN A 333 -2.75 22.95 1.79
CA ASN A 333 -4.05 23.22 1.18
C ASN A 333 -4.68 21.92 0.66
N ILE A 334 -5.56 21.32 1.45
CA ILE A 334 -6.29 20.09 1.08
C ILE A 334 -7.75 20.38 0.67
N ASP A 335 -8.17 21.64 0.60
CA ASP A 335 -9.57 22.02 0.40
C ASP A 335 -10.13 21.46 -0.92
N ILE A 336 -9.33 21.47 -2.00
CA ILE A 336 -9.74 20.89 -3.27
C ILE A 336 -9.99 19.36 -3.15
N LEU A 337 -9.18 18.64 -2.36
CA LEU A 337 -9.36 17.21 -2.15
C LEU A 337 -10.63 16.91 -1.36
N LEU A 338 -10.98 17.78 -0.38
CA LEU A 338 -12.20 17.62 0.40
C LEU A 338 -13.45 17.90 -0.44
N LYS A 339 -13.44 19.00 -1.21
CA LYS A 339 -14.56 19.42 -2.05
C LYS A 339 -14.76 18.49 -3.26
N ALA A 340 -13.68 18.05 -3.90
CA ALA A 340 -13.78 17.12 -5.02
C ALA A 340 -14.23 15.71 -4.63
N PHE A 341 -14.15 15.35 -3.34
CA PHE A 341 -14.74 14.12 -2.82
C PHE A 341 -16.27 14.22 -2.71
N THR A 342 -16.79 15.37 -2.28
CA THR A 342 -18.23 15.59 -2.07
C THR A 342 -18.94 16.15 -3.31
N GLY A 343 -18.19 16.66 -4.30
CA GLY A 343 -18.74 17.37 -5.45
C GLY A 343 -19.17 18.81 -5.13
N ASP A 344 -18.68 19.37 -4.03
CA ASP A 344 -19.00 20.73 -3.63
C ASP A 344 -18.33 21.77 -4.54
N PRO A 345 -19.03 22.87 -4.91
CA PRO A 345 -18.48 23.87 -5.81
C PRO A 345 -17.18 24.50 -5.28
N VAL A 346 -16.26 24.78 -6.18
CA VAL A 346 -14.99 25.46 -5.90
C VAL A 346 -14.94 26.76 -6.67
N MET A 347 -14.69 27.85 -5.97
CA MET A 347 -14.38 29.15 -6.56
C MET A 347 -12.96 29.55 -6.15
N ILE A 348 -12.14 29.92 -7.12
CA ILE A 348 -10.73 30.23 -6.90
C ILE A 348 -10.44 31.62 -7.46
N ASP A 349 -10.16 32.52 -6.54
CA ASP A 349 -9.72 33.88 -6.86
C ASP A 349 -8.20 33.96 -6.67
N ARG A 350 -7.45 34.10 -7.76
CA ARG A 350 -6.00 34.31 -7.72
C ARG A 350 -5.64 35.70 -8.19
N LYS A 351 -4.74 36.34 -7.46
CA LYS A 351 -4.26 37.69 -7.83
C LYS A 351 -3.61 37.64 -9.23
N GLY A 352 -4.16 38.37 -10.18
CA GLY A 352 -3.63 38.49 -11.54
C GLY A 352 -4.05 37.41 -12.53
N ARG A 353 -5.04 36.56 -12.20
CA ARG A 353 -5.69 35.58 -13.10
C ARG A 353 -7.21 35.73 -13.01
N PRO A 354 -7.97 35.36 -14.06
CA PRO A 354 -9.41 35.23 -13.96
C PRO A 354 -9.81 34.25 -12.86
N SER A 355 -10.96 34.50 -12.23
CA SER A 355 -11.56 33.57 -11.28
C SER A 355 -11.90 32.28 -11.98
N GLU A 356 -11.51 31.14 -11.39
CA GLU A 356 -11.85 29.80 -11.88
C GLU A 356 -13.00 29.27 -11.03
N GLN A 357 -14.08 28.81 -11.68
CA GLN A 357 -15.22 28.17 -11.02
C GLN A 357 -15.33 26.70 -11.49
N ILE A 358 -15.50 25.79 -10.53
CA ILE A 358 -15.77 24.39 -10.78
C ILE A 358 -17.03 24.03 -10.02
N ASP A 359 -18.13 23.85 -10.75
CA ASP A 359 -19.44 23.63 -10.13
C ASP A 359 -19.54 22.27 -9.45
N ARG A 360 -18.92 21.22 -10.04
CA ARG A 360 -18.94 19.85 -9.55
C ARG A 360 -17.61 19.17 -9.75
N PRO A 361 -16.65 19.44 -8.90
CA PRO A 361 -15.36 18.74 -8.98
C PRO A 361 -15.53 17.26 -8.62
N CYS A 362 -15.02 16.37 -9.45
CA CYS A 362 -14.98 14.94 -9.25
C CYS A 362 -13.53 14.46 -9.36
N LEU A 363 -13.02 13.90 -8.29
CA LEU A 363 -11.66 13.38 -8.23
C LEU A 363 -11.68 11.95 -7.74
N THR A 364 -11.09 11.05 -8.51
CA THR A 364 -10.74 9.72 -8.03
C THR A 364 -9.24 9.67 -7.75
N MET A 365 -8.84 9.07 -6.63
CA MET A 365 -7.44 8.84 -6.29
C MET A 365 -7.15 7.37 -6.12
N LEU A 366 -6.03 6.92 -6.69
CA LEU A 366 -5.45 5.60 -6.44
C LEU A 366 -3.95 5.80 -6.21
N LEU A 367 -3.54 5.69 -4.95
CA LEU A 367 -2.16 5.92 -4.55
C LEU A 367 -1.61 4.67 -3.91
N THR A 368 -0.42 4.23 -4.34
CA THR A 368 0.29 3.16 -3.64
C THR A 368 1.45 3.76 -2.86
N VAL A 369 1.36 3.71 -1.55
CA VAL A 369 2.33 4.33 -0.64
C VAL A 369 3.11 3.28 0.16
N GLN A 370 4.29 3.63 0.62
CA GLN A 370 4.99 2.80 1.60
C GLN A 370 4.34 2.96 2.99
N PRO A 371 4.36 1.92 3.84
CA PRO A 371 3.85 2.02 5.20
C PRO A 371 4.43 3.19 6.01
N SER A 372 5.71 3.51 5.79
CA SER A 372 6.38 4.66 6.42
C SER A 372 5.78 6.01 6.03
N VAL A 373 5.34 6.18 4.78
CA VAL A 373 4.69 7.41 4.30
C VAL A 373 3.35 7.58 5.02
N LEU A 374 2.57 6.50 5.14
CA LEU A 374 1.29 6.55 5.84
C LEU A 374 1.47 6.89 7.33
N GLN A 375 2.56 6.41 7.96
CA GLN A 375 2.91 6.79 9.33
C GLN A 375 3.30 8.27 9.45
N ALA A 376 4.11 8.79 8.51
CA ALA A 376 4.56 10.18 8.51
C ALA A 376 3.42 11.20 8.34
N VAL A 377 2.38 10.85 7.57
CA VAL A 377 1.17 11.70 7.40
C VAL A 377 0.53 12.02 8.76
N MET A 378 0.67 11.14 9.73
CA MET A 378 0.09 11.29 11.07
C MET A 378 0.85 12.23 12.02
N GLU A 379 2.09 12.51 11.71
CA GLU A 379 2.86 13.52 12.46
C GLU A 379 2.38 14.95 12.12
N ASN A 380 1.54 15.10 11.08
CA ASN A 380 1.01 16.40 10.63
C ASN A 380 -0.43 16.61 11.15
N ASP A 381 -0.59 17.48 12.14
CA ASP A 381 -1.89 17.81 12.75
C ASP A 381 -2.94 18.32 11.76
N THR A 382 -2.53 18.88 10.61
CA THR A 382 -3.45 19.43 9.59
C THR A 382 -4.28 18.34 8.93
N PHE A 383 -3.73 17.13 8.73
CA PHE A 383 -4.48 16.01 8.18
C PHE A 383 -5.49 15.43 9.17
N ARG A 384 -5.13 15.44 10.46
CA ARG A 384 -6.00 14.92 11.53
C ARG A 384 -7.27 15.77 11.66
N GLY A 385 -7.15 17.08 11.60
CA GLY A 385 -8.25 17.99 11.91
C GLY A 385 -9.25 18.25 10.79
N ARG A 386 -8.95 17.89 9.52
CA ARG A 386 -9.77 18.25 8.35
C ARG A 386 -10.56 17.10 7.73
N GLY A 387 -10.52 15.90 8.29
CA GLY A 387 -11.32 14.76 7.81
C GLY A 387 -10.90 14.18 6.45
N PHE A 388 -9.68 14.48 5.96
CA PHE A 388 -9.18 13.92 4.69
C PHE A 388 -8.98 12.41 4.79
N LEU A 389 -8.32 11.94 5.85
CA LEU A 389 -8.07 10.53 6.11
C LEU A 389 -9.36 9.72 6.25
N ALA A 390 -10.44 10.36 6.70
CA ALA A 390 -11.77 9.76 6.83
C ALA A 390 -12.42 9.42 5.47
N ARG A 391 -11.92 9.99 4.37
CA ARG A 391 -12.43 9.78 3.01
C ARG A 391 -11.70 8.70 2.23
N ILE A 392 -10.66 8.14 2.81
CA ILE A 392 -9.77 7.18 2.13
C ILE A 392 -10.20 5.75 2.44
N LEU A 393 -10.34 4.94 1.41
CA LEU A 393 -10.44 3.48 1.47
C LEU A 393 -9.00 2.91 1.49
N TYR A 394 -8.68 2.17 2.54
CA TYR A 394 -7.34 1.63 2.75
C TYR A 394 -7.26 0.18 2.33
N THR A 395 -6.14 -0.18 1.69
CA THR A 395 -5.79 -1.56 1.35
C THR A 395 -4.39 -1.86 1.85
N LEU A 396 -4.26 -2.90 2.67
CA LEU A 396 -3.00 -3.39 3.24
C LEU A 396 -2.80 -4.85 2.77
N PRO A 397 -2.37 -5.07 1.53
CA PRO A 397 -2.23 -6.40 0.97
C PRO A 397 -1.15 -7.21 1.70
N PRO A 398 -1.25 -8.55 1.74
CA PRO A 398 -0.15 -9.39 2.21
C PRO A 398 1.02 -9.33 1.22
N SER A 399 2.25 -9.38 1.70
CA SER A 399 3.43 -9.46 0.82
C SER A 399 3.62 -10.87 0.27
N LEU A 400 3.83 -10.97 -1.04
CA LEU A 400 4.24 -12.20 -1.73
C LEU A 400 5.75 -12.24 -2.03
N VAL A 401 6.53 -11.29 -1.51
CA VAL A 401 7.99 -11.26 -1.70
C VAL A 401 8.61 -12.51 -1.06
N GLY A 402 9.39 -13.25 -1.86
CA GLY A 402 10.01 -14.51 -1.45
C GLY A 402 9.17 -15.78 -1.71
N GLU A 403 7.88 -15.62 -2.12
CA GLU A 403 6.98 -16.74 -2.44
C GLU A 403 6.61 -16.77 -3.95
N ARG A 404 7.09 -15.80 -4.72
CA ARG A 404 6.78 -15.61 -6.13
C ARG A 404 7.41 -16.66 -7.02
N ARG A 405 6.64 -17.15 -7.97
CA ARG A 405 7.11 -18.06 -9.02
C ARG A 405 7.65 -17.26 -10.19
N PHE A 406 8.65 -17.79 -10.88
CA PHE A 406 9.17 -17.19 -12.11
C PHE A 406 8.24 -17.48 -13.31
N GLU A 407 7.77 -18.71 -13.42
CA GLU A 407 6.85 -19.11 -14.48
C GLU A 407 5.40 -18.84 -14.07
N THR A 408 4.72 -17.99 -14.84
CA THR A 408 3.32 -17.64 -14.66
C THR A 408 2.57 -17.65 -15.99
N GLN A 409 1.27 -17.81 -15.93
CA GLN A 409 0.44 -17.75 -17.14
C GLN A 409 0.24 -16.28 -17.55
N PRO A 410 0.36 -15.96 -18.84
CA PRO A 410 -0.01 -14.63 -19.32
C PRO A 410 -1.52 -14.40 -19.14
N VAL A 411 -1.91 -13.14 -18.99
CA VAL A 411 -3.34 -12.78 -18.97
C VAL A 411 -3.99 -13.21 -20.28
N PRO A 412 -5.05 -14.05 -20.25
CA PRO A 412 -5.71 -14.51 -21.45
C PRO A 412 -6.23 -13.33 -22.30
N PRO A 413 -6.07 -13.36 -23.64
CA PRO A 413 -6.50 -12.26 -24.51
C PRO A 413 -7.96 -11.87 -24.33
N LEU A 414 -8.88 -12.84 -24.25
CA LEU A 414 -10.31 -12.59 -24.05
C LEU A 414 -10.63 -11.90 -22.72
N VAL A 415 -9.90 -12.23 -21.64
CA VAL A 415 -10.07 -11.59 -20.33
C VAL A 415 -9.62 -10.13 -20.39
N ARG A 416 -8.50 -9.87 -21.07
CA ARG A 416 -8.01 -8.50 -21.29
C ARG A 416 -8.98 -7.70 -22.14
N GLU A 417 -9.45 -8.27 -23.25
CA GLU A 417 -10.42 -7.64 -24.15
C GLU A 417 -11.71 -7.30 -23.42
N GLY A 418 -12.25 -8.21 -22.58
CA GLY A 418 -13.45 -7.97 -21.79
C GLY A 418 -13.31 -6.76 -20.85
N TYR A 419 -12.15 -6.62 -20.19
CA TYR A 419 -11.84 -5.46 -19.35
C TYR A 419 -11.75 -4.16 -20.18
N GLU A 420 -11.06 -4.19 -21.31
CA GLU A 420 -10.91 -3.05 -22.20
C GLU A 420 -12.24 -2.59 -22.80
N VAL A 421 -13.08 -3.53 -23.26
CA VAL A 421 -14.41 -3.24 -23.82
C VAL A 421 -15.31 -2.60 -22.75
N LEU A 422 -15.34 -3.14 -21.54
CA LEU A 422 -16.12 -2.55 -20.46
C LEU A 422 -15.69 -1.10 -20.18
N LEU A 423 -14.39 -0.85 -20.02
CA LEU A 423 -13.92 0.50 -19.70
C LEU A 423 -14.13 1.48 -20.87
N ASP A 424 -13.96 1.02 -22.11
CA ASP A 424 -14.25 1.80 -23.32
C ASP A 424 -15.74 2.18 -23.38
N ALA A 425 -16.65 1.25 -23.09
CA ALA A 425 -18.08 1.53 -23.02
C ALA A 425 -18.39 2.60 -21.96
N LEU A 426 -17.87 2.42 -20.75
CA LEU A 426 -18.06 3.38 -19.66
C LEU A 426 -17.47 4.77 -19.97
N LEU A 427 -16.28 4.83 -20.58
CA LEU A 427 -15.63 6.09 -20.96
C LEU A 427 -16.40 6.81 -22.09
N SER A 428 -17.00 6.05 -23.01
CA SER A 428 -17.75 6.58 -24.16
C SER A 428 -19.09 7.18 -23.78
N ILE A 429 -19.63 6.91 -22.57
CA ILE A 429 -20.85 7.56 -22.09
C ILE A 429 -20.62 9.07 -22.04
N PRO A 430 -21.44 9.89 -22.71
CA PRO A 430 -21.31 11.33 -22.66
C PRO A 430 -21.41 11.88 -21.23
N VAL A 431 -20.68 12.95 -20.95
CA VAL A 431 -20.79 13.64 -19.68
C VAL A 431 -22.00 14.56 -19.72
N PRO A 432 -23.02 14.28 -18.90
CA PRO A 432 -24.22 15.12 -18.90
C PRO A 432 -23.98 16.44 -18.13
N ALA A 433 -24.76 17.48 -18.43
CA ALA A 433 -24.74 18.72 -17.66
C ALA A 433 -25.13 18.49 -16.18
N GLN A 434 -25.97 17.50 -15.90
CA GLN A 434 -26.34 17.04 -14.57
C GLN A 434 -26.16 15.52 -14.50
N PRO A 435 -25.49 14.97 -13.49
CA PRO A 435 -25.29 13.53 -13.35
C PRO A 435 -26.60 12.75 -13.34
N GLY A 436 -26.64 11.64 -14.06
CA GLY A 436 -27.76 10.69 -14.02
C GLY A 436 -27.92 10.13 -12.61
N LYS A 437 -29.18 9.97 -12.15
CA LYS A 437 -29.47 9.49 -10.81
C LYS A 437 -29.73 7.98 -10.83
N ILE A 438 -28.88 7.20 -10.21
CA ILE A 438 -29.10 5.77 -9.95
C ILE A 438 -30.00 5.66 -8.74
N CYS A 439 -31.22 5.21 -8.94
CA CYS A 439 -32.18 4.96 -7.87
C CYS A 439 -32.06 3.51 -7.39
N LEU A 440 -32.31 3.26 -6.12
CA LEU A 440 -32.31 1.91 -5.57
C LEU A 440 -33.69 1.23 -5.83
N SER A 441 -33.66 -0.06 -6.10
CA SER A 441 -34.89 -0.90 -5.99
C SER A 441 -35.36 -0.88 -4.54
N ARG A 442 -36.59 -1.31 -4.30
CA ARG A 442 -37.10 -1.37 -2.94
C ARG A 442 -36.26 -2.27 -2.04
N ALA A 443 -35.84 -3.42 -2.54
CA ALA A 443 -35.01 -4.36 -1.78
C ALA A 443 -33.61 -3.77 -1.46
N ALA A 444 -32.96 -3.17 -2.45
CA ALA A 444 -31.65 -2.49 -2.23
C ALA A 444 -31.77 -1.29 -1.27
N TYR A 445 -32.90 -0.56 -1.31
CA TYR A 445 -33.12 0.55 -0.37
C TYR A 445 -33.29 0.04 1.08
N GLU A 446 -34.05 -1.03 1.28
CA GLU A 446 -34.22 -1.61 2.62
C GLU A 446 -32.91 -2.15 3.17
N GLU A 447 -32.07 -2.75 2.33
CA GLU A 447 -30.72 -3.19 2.75
C GLU A 447 -29.81 -2.01 3.06
N ALA A 448 -29.72 -0.99 2.18
CA ALA A 448 -28.94 0.21 2.44
C ALA A 448 -29.37 0.92 3.73
N ARG A 449 -30.68 0.94 4.03
CA ARG A 449 -31.21 1.47 5.29
C ARG A 449 -30.77 0.62 6.47
N ALA A 450 -30.92 -0.70 6.38
CA ALA A 450 -30.53 -1.63 7.44
C ALA A 450 -29.01 -1.56 7.72
N PHE A 451 -28.20 -1.46 6.67
CA PHE A 451 -26.75 -1.24 6.79
C PHE A 451 -26.44 0.06 7.54
N GLY A 452 -27.10 1.17 7.16
CA GLY A 452 -26.91 2.46 7.84
C GLY A 452 -27.32 2.41 9.32
N GLU A 453 -28.43 1.75 9.66
CA GLU A 453 -28.89 1.57 11.04
C GLU A 453 -27.92 0.70 11.86
N ARG A 454 -27.38 -0.39 11.27
CA ARG A 454 -26.34 -1.23 11.91
C ARG A 454 -25.08 -0.41 12.19
N LEU A 455 -24.62 0.34 11.20
CA LEU A 455 -23.42 1.18 11.33
C LEU A 455 -23.58 2.26 12.40
N GLU A 456 -24.74 2.94 12.43
CA GLU A 456 -25.03 3.98 13.43
C GLU A 456 -24.98 3.41 14.85
N GLY A 457 -25.48 2.18 15.05
CA GLY A 457 -25.41 1.49 16.33
C GLY A 457 -23.98 1.13 16.76
N GLN A 458 -23.06 0.92 15.82
CA GLN A 458 -21.66 0.59 16.09
C GLN A 458 -20.76 1.82 16.35
N LEU A 459 -21.19 3.02 15.91
CA LEU A 459 -20.37 4.23 16.03
C LEU A 459 -19.95 4.58 17.46
N PRO A 460 -20.81 4.49 18.49
CA PRO A 460 -20.41 4.84 19.85
C PRO A 460 -19.65 3.73 20.60
N GLU A 461 -19.55 2.52 20.04
CA GLU A 461 -18.96 1.35 20.69
C GLU A 461 -17.77 0.82 19.88
N GLU A 462 -18.03 -0.09 18.94
CA GLU A 462 -16.98 -0.81 18.20
C GLU A 462 -16.15 0.10 17.27
N LEU A 463 -16.72 1.22 16.84
CA LEU A 463 -16.15 2.17 15.88
C LEU A 463 -15.81 3.53 16.49
N GLU A 464 -15.85 3.68 17.82
CA GLU A 464 -15.57 4.94 18.51
C GLU A 464 -14.23 5.54 18.08
N GLU A 465 -13.16 4.73 18.02
CA GLU A 465 -11.83 5.17 17.59
C GLU A 465 -11.71 5.48 16.10
N LEU A 466 -12.67 5.03 15.30
CA LEU A 466 -12.79 5.24 13.85
C LEU A 466 -13.97 6.13 13.45
N GLN A 467 -14.61 6.81 14.39
CA GLN A 467 -15.88 7.51 14.19
C GLN A 467 -15.86 8.47 13.00
N ASP A 468 -14.77 9.22 12.80
CA ASP A 468 -14.62 10.14 11.66
C ASP A 468 -14.67 9.40 10.31
N TRP A 469 -14.00 8.25 10.22
CA TRP A 469 -13.97 7.41 9.03
C TRP A 469 -15.30 6.67 8.84
N ALA A 470 -15.82 6.10 9.90
CA ALA A 470 -17.07 5.35 9.89
C ALA A 470 -18.28 6.25 9.53
N GLY A 471 -18.25 7.54 9.91
CA GLY A 471 -19.24 8.52 9.50
C GLY A 471 -19.26 8.82 7.98
N LYS A 472 -18.23 8.41 7.22
CA LYS A 472 -18.20 8.46 5.75
C LYS A 472 -18.42 7.10 5.09
N TYR A 473 -18.37 6.02 5.87
CA TYR A 473 -18.30 4.67 5.36
C TYR A 473 -19.58 4.26 4.62
N HIS A 474 -20.77 4.62 5.11
CA HIS A 474 -22.02 4.35 4.41
C HIS A 474 -22.03 4.97 3.01
N GLY A 475 -21.68 6.25 2.89
CA GLY A 475 -21.58 6.92 1.59
C GLY A 475 -20.58 6.24 0.67
N GLN A 476 -19.45 5.77 1.20
CA GLN A 476 -18.43 5.06 0.41
C GLN A 476 -18.96 3.71 -0.12
N VAL A 477 -19.71 2.95 0.68
CA VAL A 477 -20.37 1.72 0.22
C VAL A 477 -21.37 2.03 -0.89
N MET A 478 -22.15 3.11 -0.76
CA MET A 478 -23.07 3.55 -1.81
C MET A 478 -22.37 3.94 -3.11
N ARG A 479 -21.20 4.57 -3.03
CA ARG A 479 -20.34 4.87 -4.20
C ARG A 479 -19.85 3.60 -4.88
N ILE A 480 -19.38 2.63 -4.10
CA ILE A 480 -18.96 1.32 -4.61
C ILE A 480 -20.16 0.65 -5.33
N ALA A 481 -21.33 0.61 -4.69
CA ALA A 481 -22.54 0.04 -5.28
C ALA A 481 -22.90 0.71 -6.63
N GLY A 482 -22.82 2.05 -6.69
CA GLY A 482 -23.05 2.81 -7.92
C GLY A 482 -22.05 2.47 -9.03
N ILE A 483 -20.77 2.30 -8.69
CA ILE A 483 -19.73 1.91 -9.66
C ILE A 483 -19.99 0.49 -10.19
N LEU A 484 -20.30 -0.47 -9.31
CA LEU A 484 -20.66 -1.84 -9.70
C LEU A 484 -21.90 -1.85 -10.61
N HIS A 485 -22.91 -1.04 -10.28
CA HIS A 485 -24.12 -0.89 -11.08
C HIS A 485 -23.82 -0.33 -12.48
N CYS A 486 -22.98 0.72 -12.59
CA CYS A 486 -22.54 1.24 -13.88
C CYS A 486 -21.76 0.20 -14.70
N CYS A 487 -20.91 -0.62 -14.07
CA CYS A 487 -20.20 -1.69 -14.77
C CYS A 487 -21.12 -2.83 -15.25
N ARG A 488 -22.32 -2.94 -14.71
CA ARG A 488 -23.32 -3.94 -15.12
C ARG A 488 -24.23 -3.44 -16.25
N TYR A 489 -24.55 -2.14 -16.27
CA TYR A 489 -25.62 -1.56 -17.10
C TYR A 489 -25.17 -0.44 -18.04
N ASP A 490 -23.90 -0.07 -18.05
CA ASP A 490 -23.29 0.94 -18.91
C ASP A 490 -24.13 2.25 -18.95
N GLU A 491 -24.49 2.70 -20.14
CA GLU A 491 -25.31 3.90 -20.39
C GLU A 491 -26.71 3.82 -19.79
N SER A 492 -27.22 2.61 -19.58
CA SER A 492 -28.56 2.36 -19.01
C SER A 492 -28.59 2.50 -17.48
N ALA A 493 -27.45 2.68 -16.82
CA ALA A 493 -27.34 2.72 -15.36
C ALA A 493 -28.27 3.77 -14.70
N GLY A 494 -28.45 4.92 -15.34
CA GLY A 494 -29.35 5.97 -14.84
C GLY A 494 -30.84 5.67 -15.01
N SER A 495 -31.19 4.67 -15.83
CA SER A 495 -32.57 4.29 -16.13
C SER A 495 -33.05 3.03 -15.40
N LEU A 496 -32.11 2.22 -14.94
CA LEU A 496 -32.38 0.95 -14.24
C LEU A 496 -32.18 1.13 -12.74
N PRO A 497 -33.04 0.57 -11.89
CA PRO A 497 -32.87 0.61 -10.46
C PRO A 497 -31.74 -0.33 -10.03
N MET A 498 -30.93 0.10 -9.06
CA MET A 498 -29.92 -0.75 -8.43
C MET A 498 -30.57 -1.94 -7.73
N GLU A 499 -30.11 -3.13 -8.03
CA GLU A 499 -30.62 -4.39 -7.48
C GLU A 499 -29.96 -4.71 -6.12
N LEU A 500 -30.63 -5.59 -5.35
CA LEU A 500 -30.19 -6.03 -4.02
C LEU A 500 -28.78 -6.65 -4.09
N GLU A 501 -28.53 -7.53 -5.07
CA GLU A 501 -27.24 -8.21 -5.21
C GLU A 501 -26.07 -7.23 -5.40
N THR A 502 -26.31 -6.09 -6.05
CA THR A 502 -25.31 -5.05 -6.21
C THR A 502 -25.00 -4.34 -4.90
N MET A 503 -26.05 -4.13 -4.08
CA MET A 503 -25.88 -3.55 -2.75
C MET A 503 -25.12 -4.50 -1.81
N GLU A 504 -25.51 -5.78 -1.77
CA GLU A 504 -24.85 -6.82 -0.96
C GLU A 504 -23.37 -7.00 -1.36
N ALA A 505 -23.06 -6.98 -2.66
CA ALA A 505 -21.69 -7.04 -3.16
C ALA A 505 -20.88 -5.82 -2.69
N ALA A 506 -21.47 -4.63 -2.71
CA ALA A 506 -20.83 -3.41 -2.23
C ALA A 506 -20.59 -3.44 -0.71
N GLU A 507 -21.50 -4.00 0.07
CA GLU A 507 -21.32 -4.17 1.51
C GLU A 507 -20.14 -5.11 1.82
N GLN A 508 -20.05 -6.25 1.12
CA GLN A 508 -18.93 -7.19 1.30
C GLN A 508 -17.58 -6.54 0.95
N ILE A 509 -17.52 -5.74 -0.13
CA ILE A 509 -16.33 -4.95 -0.46
C ILE A 509 -16.08 -3.89 0.63
N GLY A 510 -17.14 -3.30 1.16
CA GLY A 510 -17.08 -2.36 2.28
C GLY A 510 -16.47 -2.99 3.53
N GLU A 511 -16.90 -4.19 3.92
CA GLU A 511 -16.36 -4.93 5.08
C GLU A 511 -14.84 -5.18 4.94
N TYR A 512 -14.38 -5.50 3.73
CA TYR A 512 -12.95 -5.56 3.44
C TYR A 512 -12.27 -4.24 3.77
N PHE A 513 -12.78 -3.12 3.27
CA PHE A 513 -12.18 -1.80 3.53
C PHE A 513 -12.27 -1.40 5.00
N LEU A 514 -13.33 -1.76 5.71
CA LEU A 514 -13.46 -1.50 7.15
C LEU A 514 -12.37 -2.25 7.94
N ALA A 515 -12.12 -3.52 7.64
CA ALA A 515 -11.09 -4.30 8.29
C ALA A 515 -9.69 -3.70 8.03
N HIS A 516 -9.43 -3.29 6.79
CA HIS A 516 -8.18 -2.66 6.38
C HIS A 516 -8.03 -1.24 6.92
N ALA A 517 -9.10 -0.46 7.05
CA ALA A 517 -9.08 0.84 7.71
C ALA A 517 -8.72 0.71 9.19
N LYS A 518 -9.33 -0.24 9.94
CA LYS A 518 -8.96 -0.53 11.32
C LYS A 518 -7.46 -0.83 11.45
N ALA A 519 -6.90 -1.63 10.53
CA ALA A 519 -5.48 -1.95 10.52
C ALA A 519 -4.60 -0.74 10.16
N ALA A 520 -5.00 0.06 9.16
CA ALA A 520 -4.30 1.29 8.77
C ALA A 520 -4.26 2.31 9.91
N PHE A 521 -5.37 2.53 10.59
CA PHE A 521 -5.46 3.47 11.72
C PHE A 521 -4.63 3.01 12.92
N ARG A 522 -4.58 1.68 13.19
CA ARG A 522 -3.63 1.12 14.18
C ARG A 522 -2.18 1.35 13.76
N MET A 523 -1.84 1.09 12.49
CA MET A 523 -0.50 1.31 11.96
C MET A 523 -0.09 2.78 12.08
N MET A 524 -1.03 3.71 11.85
CA MET A 524 -0.84 5.14 12.03
C MET A 524 -0.81 5.59 13.51
N GLY A 525 -1.11 4.70 14.47
CA GLY A 525 -1.17 5.05 15.90
C GLY A 525 -2.38 5.88 16.30
N LEU A 526 -3.41 5.96 15.45
CA LEU A 526 -4.66 6.70 15.74
C LEU A 526 -5.52 6.00 16.77
N MET A 527 -5.47 4.67 16.76
CA MET A 527 -6.16 3.80 17.73
C MET A 527 -5.27 3.47 18.92
N ASP A 528 -4.15 4.18 19.11
CA ASP A 528 -3.28 3.99 20.26
C ASP A 528 -3.96 4.55 21.53
N THR A 529 -3.96 3.77 22.57
CA THR A 529 -4.31 4.23 23.93
C THR A 529 -3.38 5.37 24.35
N ARG A 530 -3.76 6.11 25.39
CA ARG A 530 -2.88 7.15 25.94
C ARG A 530 -1.51 6.59 26.31
N ALA A 531 -1.47 5.40 26.89
CA ALA A 531 -0.21 4.73 27.26
C ALA A 531 0.65 4.40 26.02
N GLU A 532 0.05 3.95 24.92
CA GLU A 532 0.75 3.66 23.67
C GLU A 532 1.25 4.94 22.97
N LYS A 533 0.44 6.02 22.97
CA LYS A 533 0.88 7.34 22.47
C LYS A 533 2.07 7.87 23.27
N ASP A 534 2.02 7.75 24.57
CA ASP A 534 3.12 8.14 25.45
C ASP A 534 4.35 7.25 25.26
N ALA A 535 4.16 5.95 25.04
CA ALA A 535 5.22 5.01 24.75
C ALA A 535 5.93 5.32 23.42
N ARG A 536 5.19 5.62 22.34
CA ARG A 536 5.78 6.04 21.05
C ARG A 536 6.57 7.34 21.18
N TYR A 537 6.06 8.30 21.93
CA TYR A 537 6.76 9.54 22.20
C TYR A 537 8.08 9.29 22.96
N LEU A 538 8.04 8.48 24.02
CA LEU A 538 9.22 8.08 24.76
C LEU A 538 10.24 7.34 23.89
N LEU A 539 9.77 6.43 23.03
CA LEU A 539 10.61 5.66 22.11
C LEU A 539 11.41 6.57 21.15
N LYS A 540 10.78 7.64 20.64
CA LYS A 540 11.45 8.64 19.78
C LYS A 540 12.65 9.27 20.51
N HIS A 541 12.50 9.61 21.79
CA HIS A 541 13.57 10.20 22.58
C HIS A 541 14.62 9.16 23.00
N LEU A 542 14.19 7.94 23.32
CA LEU A 542 15.11 6.85 23.66
C LEU A 542 16.05 6.49 22.49
N LYS A 543 15.62 6.64 21.23
CA LYS A 543 16.48 6.45 20.04
C LYS A 543 17.66 7.44 19.98
N THR A 544 17.60 8.56 20.68
CA THR A 544 18.70 9.57 20.72
C THR A 544 19.69 9.33 21.85
N VAL A 545 19.42 8.38 22.72
CA VAL A 545 20.27 8.07 23.89
C VAL A 545 21.54 7.36 23.45
N LYS A 546 22.69 7.87 23.88
CA LYS A 546 23.98 7.21 23.68
C LYS A 546 24.29 6.34 24.91
N GLY A 547 23.99 5.06 24.81
CA GLY A 547 24.23 4.10 25.91
C GLY A 547 23.14 3.02 25.96
N ASP A 548 23.29 2.10 26.90
CA ASP A 548 22.42 0.95 27.12
C ASP A 548 21.38 1.18 28.21
N ARG A 549 21.48 2.30 28.96
CA ARG A 549 20.58 2.64 30.06
C ARG A 549 20.61 4.13 30.38
N LEU A 550 19.54 4.61 30.99
CA LEU A 550 19.43 5.97 31.52
C LEU A 550 18.54 6.02 32.76
N ASN A 551 18.66 7.07 33.56
CA ASN A 551 17.77 7.30 34.70
C ASN A 551 16.41 7.87 34.22
N LYS A 552 15.30 7.40 34.83
CA LYS A 552 13.95 7.91 34.52
C LYS A 552 13.85 9.44 34.63
N GLY A 553 14.57 10.07 35.58
CA GLY A 553 14.62 11.53 35.74
C GLY A 553 15.35 12.26 34.59
N GLU A 554 16.32 11.59 33.93
CA GLU A 554 16.97 12.11 32.72
C GLU A 554 16.03 12.06 31.52
N LEU A 555 15.28 10.96 31.41
CA LEU A 555 14.28 10.81 30.35
C LEU A 555 13.17 11.87 30.45
N VAL A 556 12.72 12.23 31.68
CA VAL A 556 11.77 13.35 31.87
C VAL A 556 12.31 14.65 31.29
N ARG A 557 13.59 14.95 31.55
CA ARG A 557 14.22 16.18 31.03
C ARG A 557 14.36 16.20 29.50
N MET A 558 14.50 15.03 28.88
CA MET A 558 14.60 14.90 27.43
C MET A 558 13.24 15.07 26.72
N CYS A 559 12.13 14.97 27.47
CA CYS A 559 10.77 14.95 26.91
C CYS A 559 10.12 16.34 26.80
N ASP A 560 10.90 17.43 26.70
CA ASP A 560 10.47 18.81 26.40
C ASP A 560 9.17 19.27 27.11
N GLY A 561 9.01 18.89 28.39
CA GLY A 561 7.86 19.31 29.18
C GLY A 561 6.53 18.59 28.92
N LYS A 562 6.49 17.60 28.03
CA LYS A 562 5.29 16.78 27.80
C LYS A 562 4.82 16.06 29.08
N PHE A 563 5.77 15.65 29.93
CA PHE A 563 5.49 15.02 31.22
C PHE A 563 5.89 15.96 32.36
N SER A 564 4.92 16.42 33.13
CA SER A 564 5.17 17.31 34.25
C SER A 564 5.89 16.59 35.41
N ARG A 565 5.67 15.29 35.54
CA ARG A 565 6.24 14.43 36.60
C ARG A 565 6.72 13.11 36.02
N ALA A 566 7.70 12.51 36.67
CA ALA A 566 8.18 11.17 36.29
C ALA A 566 7.09 10.09 36.38
N GLU A 567 6.05 10.31 37.17
CA GLU A 567 4.90 9.41 37.33
C GLU A 567 3.99 9.43 36.09
N ASP A 568 3.89 10.57 35.40
CA ASP A 568 3.04 10.75 34.21
C ASP A 568 3.51 9.90 33.02
N MET A 569 4.81 9.54 32.96
CA MET A 569 5.35 8.68 31.92
C MET A 569 5.33 7.18 32.27
N GLU A 570 4.92 6.81 33.48
CA GLU A 570 4.87 5.41 33.91
C GLU A 570 4.03 4.52 32.99
N PRO A 571 2.80 4.92 32.57
CA PRO A 571 2.00 4.11 31.65
C PRO A 571 2.71 3.84 30.33
N GLY A 572 3.37 4.85 29.76
CA GLY A 572 4.14 4.70 28.51
C GLY A 572 5.39 3.83 28.67
N LEU A 573 6.12 3.97 29.80
CA LEU A 573 7.28 3.11 30.07
C LEU A 573 6.86 1.65 30.29
N ARG A 574 5.73 1.39 30.98
CA ARG A 574 5.20 0.04 31.16
C ARG A 574 4.78 -0.59 29.84
N GLU A 575 4.23 0.20 28.92
CA GLU A 575 3.90 -0.29 27.59
C GLU A 575 5.17 -0.63 26.77
N LEU A 576 6.24 0.18 26.90
CA LEU A 576 7.53 -0.13 26.29
C LEU A 576 8.18 -1.39 26.88
N GLU A 577 8.07 -1.59 28.21
CA GLU A 577 8.55 -2.77 28.90
C GLU A 577 7.78 -4.04 28.47
N LYS A 578 6.45 -3.96 28.43
CA LYS A 578 5.57 -5.03 27.96
C LYS A 578 5.91 -5.46 26.52
N ARG A 579 6.29 -4.51 25.67
CA ARG A 579 6.68 -4.73 24.27
C ARG A 579 8.17 -5.09 24.09
N GLY A 580 8.95 -5.17 25.16
CA GLY A 580 10.34 -5.57 25.11
C GLY A 580 11.34 -4.52 24.59
N TYR A 581 10.91 -3.26 24.45
CA TYR A 581 11.83 -2.18 24.08
C TYR A 581 12.75 -1.78 25.22
N VAL A 582 12.26 -1.82 26.45
CA VAL A 582 13.02 -1.45 27.64
C VAL A 582 12.78 -2.47 28.76
N ALA A 583 13.65 -2.46 29.76
CA ALA A 583 13.42 -3.10 31.05
C ALA A 583 13.57 -2.06 32.16
N LEU A 584 12.69 -2.11 33.16
CA LEU A 584 12.67 -1.16 34.26
C LEU A 584 13.27 -1.80 35.51
N GLU A 585 14.35 -1.22 36.04
CA GLU A 585 15.03 -1.67 37.24
C GLU A 585 14.89 -0.62 38.34
N THR A 586 14.42 -1.00 39.53
CA THR A 586 14.38 -0.13 40.68
C THR A 586 15.66 -0.29 41.49
N VAL A 587 16.53 0.71 41.48
CA VAL A 587 17.81 0.71 42.19
C VAL A 587 17.65 1.45 43.52
N ARG A 588 17.93 0.78 44.66
CA ARG A 588 18.02 1.40 45.95
C ARG A 588 19.41 1.99 46.15
N THR A 589 19.53 3.31 46.06
CA THR A 589 20.75 4.01 46.48
C THR A 589 20.86 3.92 48.01
N GLY A 590 21.99 3.45 48.54
CA GLY A 590 22.22 3.13 49.97
C GLY A 590 22.16 4.31 50.94
N GLY A 591 21.37 5.35 50.67
CA GLY A 591 21.14 6.54 51.47
C GLY A 591 19.64 6.83 51.70
N ARG A 592 19.29 7.87 52.48
CA ARG A 592 17.91 8.32 52.78
C ARG A 592 17.13 8.90 51.55
N GLY A 593 17.40 8.43 50.31
CA GLY A 593 16.74 8.91 49.12
C GLY A 593 15.63 7.97 48.60
N ARG A 594 14.69 8.50 47.77
CA ARG A 594 13.68 7.71 47.07
C ARG A 594 14.40 6.77 46.07
N PRO A 595 14.00 5.49 45.93
CA PRO A 595 14.57 4.58 44.93
C PRO A 595 14.54 5.19 43.55
N ALA A 596 15.63 5.03 42.80
CA ALA A 596 15.73 5.50 41.40
C ALA A 596 15.30 4.37 40.46
N THR A 597 14.51 4.70 39.45
CA THR A 597 14.19 3.76 38.35
C THR A 597 15.18 3.97 37.19
N MET A 598 15.89 2.91 36.86
CA MET A 598 16.74 2.84 35.66
C MET A 598 15.95 2.22 34.50
N VAL A 599 16.10 2.79 33.32
CA VAL A 599 15.50 2.32 32.07
C VAL A 599 16.65 1.71 31.27
N HIS A 600 16.64 0.39 31.13
CA HIS A 600 17.60 -0.35 30.31
C HIS A 600 17.04 -0.45 28.88
N LEU A 601 17.87 -0.17 27.88
CA LEU A 601 17.48 -0.20 26.47
C LEU A 601 17.78 -1.59 25.89
N ASN A 602 16.84 -2.17 25.17
CA ASN A 602 17.03 -3.47 24.54
C ASN A 602 18.09 -3.39 23.42
N PRO A 603 19.25 -4.06 23.55
CA PRO A 603 20.31 -3.99 22.56
C PRO A 603 19.89 -4.46 21.16
N GLU A 604 18.98 -5.42 21.07
CA GLU A 604 18.48 -5.93 19.79
C GLU A 604 17.78 -4.86 18.97
N TYR A 605 17.13 -3.89 19.63
CA TYR A 605 16.43 -2.80 18.96
C TYR A 605 17.29 -1.54 18.79
N PHE A 606 18.06 -1.15 19.83
CA PHE A 606 18.75 0.14 19.84
C PHE A 606 20.19 0.07 19.28
N GLN A 607 20.84 -1.11 19.27
CA GLN A 607 22.24 -1.26 18.82
C GLN A 607 22.38 -1.82 17.39
N ASN A 608 21.31 -2.32 16.75
CA ASN A 608 21.28 -2.80 15.37
C ASN A 608 20.36 -1.93 14.48
N PRO A 609 20.78 -0.71 14.09
CA PRO A 609 19.97 0.14 13.20
C PRO A 609 19.91 -0.35 11.75
N SER A 610 20.61 -1.44 11.39
CA SER A 610 20.68 -2.00 10.02
C SER A 610 19.66 -3.10 9.73
N GLY A 611 18.65 -3.28 10.59
CA GLY A 611 17.55 -4.22 10.42
C GLY A 611 16.20 -3.57 10.06
N ASN A 612 16.15 -2.24 9.82
CA ASN A 612 14.96 -1.50 9.40
C ASN A 612 15.02 -1.13 7.93
#